data_d70663839ee491fd9d8174c571642a8e
#
_entry.id   d70663839ee491fd9d8174c571642a8e
#
_cell.length_a   1.000
_cell.length_b   1.000
_cell.length_c   1.000
_cell.angle_alpha   90.00
_cell.angle_beta   90.00
_cell.angle_gamma   90.00
#
_symmetry.space_group_name_H-M   'P 1'
#
loop_
_entity.id
_entity.type
_entity.pdbx_description
1 polymer ?
#
loop_
_entity_poly.entity_id
_entity_poly.type
_entity_poly.pdbx_seq_one_letter_code
_entity_poly.pdbx_strand_id
1 'polypeptide(L)'
;MIKVYTIGGYEEVGKNMTAIEYENEVIIIDMGIRLDRVLIHEDVNFQKMSSRDLRKLGAIPDDTIIKNKKVVAIVLSHGHLDHIGAIAKLAPHYSNAPIYGTPYTIKLAKGEVRSEQYFEVTNPMYETQYGEIVQVSENLAIEFVQITHSIPHSSIVVVHTPEGAVVYACDYKFDNHNPLGEKPDYKRLKEIGQEGVKVLIPESTRVAEATKTPSEASAKLLLEDFFYYEGMEEKGLITTTFASHIARLQELIEIANNMGRQAVLVGRSLAKYTGIAKQLGLIKMKGAKAVRSPNAVQKTLREVSQARENYLLIVTGHQGEPGAVLTRMANGELYDIGKDDTVVFSAGVIPNPLNIAQRYALETKLRMRGVRMVKDLHVSGHSSREDHRYLIKLLNPENMIPAHGEF
;
A
#
# COMPACT_ATOMS: atom_id res chain seq x y z
N MET A 1 -14.11 -13.96 -27.08
CA MET A 1 -12.64 -13.64 -27.12
C MET A 1 -12.31 -12.65 -26.01
N ILE A 2 -11.34 -12.99 -25.17
CA ILE A 2 -10.83 -12.13 -24.09
C ILE A 2 -9.96 -11.01 -24.69
N LYS A 3 -10.17 -9.76 -24.24
CA LYS A 3 -9.28 -8.63 -24.51
C LYS A 3 -8.80 -8.01 -23.20
N VAL A 4 -7.52 -7.67 -23.13
CA VAL A 4 -6.92 -6.98 -21.99
C VAL A 4 -6.50 -5.58 -22.42
N TYR A 5 -6.93 -4.56 -21.68
CA TYR A 5 -6.55 -3.17 -21.87
C TYR A 5 -5.56 -2.77 -20.79
N THR A 6 -4.36 -2.47 -21.19
CA THR A 6 -3.25 -2.02 -20.34
C THR A 6 -3.33 -0.50 -20.19
N ILE A 7 -4.10 0.00 -19.20
CA ILE A 7 -4.46 1.42 -19.09
C ILE A 7 -3.47 2.20 -18.24
N GLY A 8 -3.03 1.64 -17.12
CA GLY A 8 -2.05 2.25 -16.22
C GLY A 8 -1.27 1.21 -15.43
N GLY A 9 -0.05 1.55 -15.02
CA GLY A 9 0.86 0.61 -14.34
C GLY A 9 1.62 -0.32 -15.30
N TYR A 10 1.67 -0.01 -16.58
CA TYR A 10 2.45 -0.74 -17.57
C TYR A 10 3.61 0.12 -18.04
N GLU A 11 4.83 -0.44 -18.04
CA GLU A 11 6.11 0.28 -18.27
C GLU A 11 6.34 1.42 -17.23
N GLU A 12 5.67 1.34 -16.09
CA GLU A 12 5.76 2.32 -15.01
C GLU A 12 5.30 1.71 -13.68
N VAL A 13 5.69 2.33 -12.57
CA VAL A 13 5.20 2.03 -11.22
C VAL A 13 4.12 3.02 -10.82
N GLY A 14 2.98 2.53 -10.33
CA GLY A 14 1.85 3.33 -9.87
C GLY A 14 0.77 3.55 -10.92
N LYS A 15 -0.29 4.27 -10.55
CA LYS A 15 -1.55 4.50 -11.29
C LYS A 15 -2.10 3.24 -11.97
N ASN A 16 -2.10 2.14 -11.22
CA ASN A 16 -2.50 0.84 -11.75
C ASN A 16 -3.96 0.84 -12.18
N MET A 17 -4.21 0.38 -13.41
CA MET A 17 -5.56 0.17 -13.95
C MET A 17 -5.50 -0.78 -15.14
N THR A 18 -6.22 -1.88 -15.03
CA THR A 18 -6.39 -2.88 -16.11
C THR A 18 -7.86 -3.05 -16.40
N ALA A 19 -8.24 -3.22 -17.66
CA ALA A 19 -9.59 -3.60 -17.99
C ALA A 19 -9.62 -4.91 -18.80
N ILE A 20 -10.54 -5.80 -18.44
CA ILE A 20 -10.74 -7.10 -19.08
C ILE A 20 -12.09 -7.08 -19.75
N GLU A 21 -12.12 -7.28 -21.06
CA GLU A 21 -13.34 -7.37 -21.87
C GLU A 21 -13.60 -8.78 -22.34
N TYR A 22 -14.83 -9.22 -22.16
CA TYR A 22 -15.38 -10.41 -22.77
C TYR A 22 -16.78 -10.12 -23.31
N GLU A 23 -17.03 -10.40 -24.61
CA GLU A 23 -18.33 -10.19 -25.29
C GLU A 23 -18.96 -8.80 -25.04
N ASN A 24 -18.19 -7.73 -25.16
CA ASN A 24 -18.60 -6.33 -24.94
C ASN A 24 -18.88 -5.94 -23.47
N GLU A 25 -18.67 -6.81 -22.51
CA GLU A 25 -18.72 -6.50 -21.08
C GLU A 25 -17.30 -6.33 -20.53
N VAL A 26 -17.11 -5.32 -19.68
CA VAL A 26 -15.79 -4.94 -19.18
C VAL A 26 -15.79 -4.99 -17.65
N ILE A 27 -14.77 -5.63 -17.10
CA ILE A 27 -14.38 -5.48 -15.69
C ILE A 27 -13.14 -4.59 -15.62
N ILE A 28 -13.19 -3.58 -14.76
CA ILE A 28 -12.02 -2.74 -14.44
C ILE A 28 -11.37 -3.28 -13.15
N ILE A 29 -10.06 -3.46 -13.16
CA ILE A 29 -9.28 -3.82 -11.97
C ILE A 29 -8.39 -2.64 -11.63
N ASP A 30 -8.55 -2.13 -10.40
CA ASP A 30 -7.88 -0.98 -9.81
C ASP A 30 -8.13 0.38 -10.51
N MET A 31 -7.98 1.45 -9.74
CA MET A 31 -8.02 2.85 -10.16
C MET A 31 -7.01 3.64 -9.36
N GLY A 32 -5.75 3.47 -9.68
CA GLY A 32 -4.63 3.98 -8.93
C GLY A 32 -4.25 5.42 -9.24
N ILE A 33 -3.47 6.02 -8.35
CA ILE A 33 -2.85 7.34 -8.55
C ILE A 33 -1.32 7.22 -8.55
N ARG A 34 -0.66 8.09 -9.27
CA ARG A 34 0.79 8.26 -9.24
C ARG A 34 1.15 9.51 -8.45
N LEU A 35 1.49 9.30 -7.16
CA LEU A 35 1.65 10.38 -6.18
C LEU A 35 2.82 11.31 -6.49
N ASP A 36 3.93 10.83 -7.03
CA ASP A 36 5.07 11.67 -7.41
C ASP A 36 4.68 12.77 -8.41
N ARG A 37 3.76 12.45 -9.36
CA ARG A 37 3.25 13.43 -10.32
C ARG A 37 2.39 14.52 -9.69
N VAL A 38 1.77 14.22 -8.57
CA VAL A 38 0.95 15.19 -7.80
C VAL A 38 1.84 16.04 -6.90
N LEU A 39 2.82 15.42 -6.23
CA LEU A 39 3.68 16.09 -5.24
C LEU A 39 4.66 17.10 -5.87
N ILE A 40 5.02 16.95 -7.15
CA ILE A 40 5.85 17.92 -7.88
C ILE A 40 5.18 19.29 -7.97
N HIS A 41 3.83 19.33 -7.93
CA HIS A 41 3.05 20.55 -8.06
C HIS A 41 2.55 21.03 -6.69
N GLU A 42 3.45 21.49 -5.81
CA GLU A 42 3.16 21.90 -4.42
C GLU A 42 2.05 22.96 -4.31
N ASP A 43 1.90 23.83 -5.31
CA ASP A 43 0.91 24.92 -5.35
C ASP A 43 -0.45 24.49 -5.90
N VAL A 44 -0.60 23.24 -6.35
CA VAL A 44 -1.83 22.79 -7.00
C VAL A 44 -2.65 21.91 -6.05
N ASN A 45 -3.87 22.36 -5.74
CA ASN A 45 -4.83 21.53 -5.02
C ASN A 45 -5.39 20.45 -5.95
N PHE A 46 -4.75 19.29 -5.98
CA PHE A 46 -5.11 18.17 -6.84
C PHE A 46 -6.55 17.66 -6.61
N GLN A 47 -7.09 17.83 -5.40
CA GLN A 47 -8.49 17.50 -5.11
C GLN A 47 -9.48 18.27 -5.98
N LYS A 48 -9.13 19.54 -6.33
CA LYS A 48 -9.95 20.38 -7.21
C LYS A 48 -9.76 20.09 -8.70
N MET A 49 -8.74 19.33 -9.07
CA MET A 49 -8.46 19.05 -10.48
C MET A 49 -9.46 18.07 -11.08
N SER A 50 -9.83 18.33 -12.32
CA SER A 50 -10.64 17.38 -13.10
C SER A 50 -9.86 16.10 -13.44
N SER A 51 -10.56 15.01 -13.70
CA SER A 51 -9.94 13.78 -14.20
C SER A 51 -9.16 14.02 -15.50
N ARG A 52 -9.63 14.94 -16.37
CA ARG A 52 -8.92 15.34 -17.60
C ARG A 52 -7.56 15.97 -17.31
N ASP A 53 -7.47 16.88 -16.35
CA ASP A 53 -6.22 17.57 -16.02
C ASP A 53 -5.25 16.62 -15.30
N LEU A 54 -5.76 15.76 -14.43
CA LEU A 54 -4.94 14.72 -13.78
C LEU A 54 -4.39 13.69 -14.78
N ARG A 55 -5.16 13.31 -15.81
CA ARG A 55 -4.64 12.50 -16.92
C ARG A 55 -3.52 13.19 -17.68
N LYS A 56 -3.67 14.48 -18.01
CA LYS A 56 -2.63 15.26 -18.70
C LYS A 56 -1.33 15.34 -17.89
N LEU A 57 -1.41 15.39 -16.56
CA LEU A 57 -0.25 15.32 -15.66
C LEU A 57 0.36 13.92 -15.55
N GLY A 58 -0.32 12.88 -16.09
CA GLY A 58 0.07 11.50 -15.90
C GLY A 58 -0.10 11.01 -14.47
N ALA A 59 -0.93 11.70 -13.67
CA ALA A 59 -1.18 11.37 -12.26
C ALA A 59 -2.20 10.25 -12.07
N ILE A 60 -3.14 10.09 -13.00
CA ILE A 60 -4.14 9.01 -13.02
C ILE A 60 -4.15 8.31 -14.37
N PRO A 61 -4.69 7.08 -14.45
CA PRO A 61 -4.83 6.33 -15.70
C PRO A 61 -5.64 7.09 -16.76
N ASP A 62 -5.33 6.87 -18.03
CA ASP A 62 -6.13 7.38 -19.15
C ASP A 62 -7.14 6.32 -19.60
N ASP A 63 -8.33 6.37 -19.01
CA ASP A 63 -9.43 5.46 -19.25
C ASP A 63 -10.24 5.73 -20.53
N THR A 64 -9.78 6.64 -21.40
CA THR A 64 -10.53 7.03 -22.62
C THR A 64 -10.78 5.86 -23.57
N ILE A 65 -9.88 4.89 -23.62
CA ILE A 65 -10.01 3.70 -24.47
C ILE A 65 -11.23 2.81 -24.13
N ILE A 66 -11.71 2.86 -22.88
CA ILE A 66 -12.86 2.07 -22.43
C ILE A 66 -14.10 2.93 -22.12
N LYS A 67 -14.04 4.25 -22.37
CA LYS A 67 -15.10 5.21 -21.97
C LYS A 67 -16.50 4.85 -22.45
N ASN A 68 -16.62 4.26 -23.63
CA ASN A 68 -17.91 3.93 -24.25
C ASN A 68 -18.27 2.44 -24.13
N LYS A 69 -17.56 1.69 -23.26
CA LYS A 69 -17.79 0.26 -23.07
C LYS A 69 -18.77 0.01 -21.92
N LYS A 70 -19.43 -1.13 -21.94
CA LYS A 70 -20.33 -1.59 -20.87
C LYS A 70 -19.48 -2.12 -19.70
N VAL A 71 -19.13 -1.26 -18.74
CA VAL A 71 -18.44 -1.68 -17.52
C VAL A 71 -19.47 -2.30 -16.56
N VAL A 72 -19.27 -3.56 -16.21
CA VAL A 72 -20.18 -4.34 -15.36
C VAL A 72 -19.69 -4.42 -13.91
N ALA A 73 -18.40 -4.23 -13.65
CA ALA A 73 -17.82 -4.18 -12.30
C ALA A 73 -16.51 -3.40 -12.27
N ILE A 74 -16.20 -2.82 -11.11
CA ILE A 74 -14.90 -2.30 -10.73
C ILE A 74 -14.41 -3.16 -9.56
N VAL A 75 -13.19 -3.69 -9.64
CA VAL A 75 -12.62 -4.62 -8.67
C VAL A 75 -11.33 -4.03 -8.12
N LEU A 76 -11.20 -3.97 -6.79
CA LEU A 76 -10.04 -3.40 -6.13
C LEU A 76 -9.21 -4.52 -5.49
N SER A 77 -7.98 -4.68 -5.96
CA SER A 77 -7.07 -5.75 -5.52
C SER A 77 -6.63 -5.58 -4.06
N HIS A 78 -6.25 -4.37 -3.67
CA HIS A 78 -5.85 -4.01 -2.32
C HIS A 78 -5.90 -2.49 -2.08
N GLY A 79 -5.61 -2.04 -0.86
CA GLY A 79 -5.90 -0.67 -0.40
C GLY A 79 -4.76 0.35 -0.54
N HIS A 80 -3.72 0.11 -1.33
CA HIS A 80 -2.69 1.12 -1.62
C HIS A 80 -3.19 2.21 -2.57
N LEU A 81 -2.66 3.42 -2.45
CA LEU A 81 -3.14 4.56 -3.24
C LEU A 81 -2.86 4.44 -4.73
N ASP A 82 -1.79 3.77 -5.11
CA ASP A 82 -1.47 3.49 -6.51
C ASP A 82 -2.38 2.41 -7.14
N HIS A 83 -3.34 1.87 -6.36
CA HIS A 83 -4.43 0.98 -6.79
C HIS A 83 -5.82 1.56 -6.57
N ILE A 84 -6.05 2.40 -5.53
CA ILE A 84 -7.38 2.95 -5.24
C ILE A 84 -7.45 4.49 -5.25
N GLY A 85 -6.32 5.18 -5.34
CA GLY A 85 -6.25 6.62 -5.09
C GLY A 85 -6.95 7.51 -6.12
N ALA A 86 -7.25 7.00 -7.32
CA ALA A 86 -8.02 7.71 -8.34
C ALA A 86 -9.51 7.31 -8.38
N ILE A 87 -9.97 6.46 -7.46
CA ILE A 87 -11.35 5.94 -7.48
C ILE A 87 -12.40 7.06 -7.47
N ALA A 88 -12.19 8.11 -6.65
CA ALA A 88 -13.12 9.24 -6.57
C ALA A 88 -13.17 10.09 -7.86
N LYS A 89 -12.14 10.00 -8.72
CA LYS A 89 -12.03 10.72 -9.99
C LYS A 89 -12.49 9.93 -11.20
N LEU A 90 -12.38 8.61 -11.16
CA LEU A 90 -12.63 7.73 -12.30
C LEU A 90 -13.94 6.94 -12.17
N ALA A 91 -14.31 6.46 -10.97
CA ALA A 91 -15.54 5.70 -10.79
C ALA A 91 -16.81 6.43 -11.25
N PRO A 92 -16.96 7.77 -11.13
CA PRO A 92 -18.11 8.50 -11.69
C PRO A 92 -18.31 8.32 -13.20
N HIS A 93 -17.25 8.00 -13.96
CA HIS A 93 -17.38 7.71 -15.40
C HIS A 93 -18.16 6.40 -15.67
N TYR A 94 -18.27 5.54 -14.66
CA TYR A 94 -18.87 4.20 -14.69
C TYR A 94 -19.90 4.05 -13.57
N SER A 95 -20.78 5.03 -13.39
CA SER A 95 -21.70 5.16 -12.25
C SER A 95 -22.63 3.96 -12.01
N ASN A 96 -22.91 3.16 -13.05
CA ASN A 96 -23.73 1.96 -12.94
C ASN A 96 -22.93 0.70 -12.52
N ALA A 97 -21.59 0.76 -12.53
CA ALA A 97 -20.76 -0.38 -12.18
C ALA A 97 -20.57 -0.48 -10.67
N PRO A 98 -20.93 -1.57 -10.01
CA PRO A 98 -20.63 -1.78 -8.60
C PRO A 98 -19.11 -1.96 -8.39
N ILE A 99 -18.65 -1.58 -7.20
CA ILE A 99 -17.26 -1.70 -6.79
C ILE A 99 -17.14 -2.84 -5.78
N TYR A 100 -16.23 -3.77 -6.04
CA TYR A 100 -15.94 -4.92 -5.19
C TYR A 100 -14.52 -4.87 -4.65
N GLY A 101 -14.32 -5.37 -3.45
CA GLY A 101 -13.01 -5.51 -2.84
C GLY A 101 -13.09 -6.18 -1.47
N THR A 102 -11.96 -6.57 -0.94
CA THR A 102 -11.87 -7.11 0.43
C THR A 102 -12.26 -6.06 1.48
N PRO A 103 -12.68 -6.45 2.70
CA PRO A 103 -13.22 -5.52 3.69
C PRO A 103 -12.31 -4.33 4.03
N TYR A 104 -11.01 -4.57 4.18
CA TYR A 104 -10.05 -3.48 4.48
C TYR A 104 -9.92 -2.52 3.28
N THR A 105 -9.81 -3.05 2.07
CA THR A 105 -9.73 -2.30 0.82
C THR A 105 -10.97 -1.42 0.60
N ILE A 106 -12.17 -1.98 0.78
CA ILE A 106 -13.42 -1.22 0.63
C ILE A 106 -13.55 -0.11 1.68
N LYS A 107 -13.13 -0.34 2.94
CA LYS A 107 -13.16 0.73 3.95
C LYS A 107 -12.19 1.86 3.61
N LEU A 108 -11.02 1.55 3.05
CA LEU A 108 -10.08 2.56 2.56
C LEU A 108 -10.65 3.31 1.35
N ALA A 109 -11.19 2.61 0.35
CA ALA A 109 -11.84 3.22 -0.82
C ALA A 109 -13.00 4.13 -0.44
N LYS A 110 -13.87 3.72 0.50
CA LYS A 110 -14.90 4.58 1.09
C LYS A 110 -14.31 5.83 1.76
N GLY A 111 -13.13 5.71 2.35
CA GLY A 111 -12.39 6.84 2.92
C GLY A 111 -11.91 7.83 1.85
N GLU A 112 -11.37 7.34 0.73
CA GLU A 112 -10.97 8.18 -0.40
C GLU A 112 -12.16 8.91 -1.00
N VAL A 113 -13.27 8.21 -1.25
CA VAL A 113 -14.51 8.81 -1.77
C VAL A 113 -15.08 9.87 -0.81
N ARG A 114 -15.11 9.62 0.50
CA ARG A 114 -15.59 10.60 1.48
C ARG A 114 -14.70 11.83 1.60
N SER A 115 -13.42 11.72 1.29
CA SER A 115 -12.49 12.85 1.30
C SER A 115 -12.63 13.73 0.08
N GLU A 116 -13.28 13.24 -0.99
CA GLU A 116 -13.58 13.96 -2.20
C GLU A 116 -14.75 14.95 -1.97
N GLN A 117 -14.56 16.19 -2.36
CA GLN A 117 -15.54 17.27 -2.12
C GLN A 117 -16.15 17.82 -3.42
N TYR A 118 -15.60 17.45 -4.57
CA TYR A 118 -15.93 18.06 -5.85
C TYR A 118 -16.59 17.08 -6.82
N PHE A 119 -16.52 15.78 -6.55
CA PHE A 119 -17.03 14.74 -7.42
C PHE A 119 -17.88 13.76 -6.61
N GLU A 120 -19.06 13.45 -7.11
CA GLU A 120 -19.95 12.50 -6.46
C GLU A 120 -19.70 11.09 -7.01
N VAL A 121 -19.49 10.14 -6.11
CA VAL A 121 -19.37 8.71 -6.42
C VAL A 121 -20.60 8.00 -5.90
N THR A 122 -21.46 7.57 -6.81
CA THR A 122 -22.72 6.90 -6.50
C THR A 122 -22.64 5.39 -6.62
N ASN A 123 -21.53 4.86 -7.09
CA ASN A 123 -21.30 3.43 -7.28
C ASN A 123 -21.51 2.67 -5.96
N PRO A 124 -22.33 1.60 -5.91
CA PRO A 124 -22.42 0.76 -4.72
C PRO A 124 -21.11 0.03 -4.46
N MET A 125 -20.72 -0.09 -3.19
CA MET A 125 -19.47 -0.72 -2.77
C MET A 125 -19.74 -1.94 -1.90
N TYR A 126 -19.27 -3.10 -2.33
CA TYR A 126 -19.47 -4.39 -1.69
C TYR A 126 -18.17 -4.96 -1.12
N GLU A 127 -18.23 -5.44 0.11
CA GLU A 127 -17.17 -6.20 0.75
C GLU A 127 -17.31 -7.67 0.35
N THR A 128 -16.27 -8.25 -0.25
CA THR A 128 -16.22 -9.64 -0.72
C THR A 128 -15.18 -10.42 0.07
N GLN A 129 -15.50 -11.65 0.45
CA GLN A 129 -14.58 -12.51 1.18
C GLN A 129 -13.66 -13.28 0.21
N TYR A 130 -12.52 -13.75 0.73
CA TYR A 130 -11.64 -14.64 -0.03
C TYR A 130 -12.34 -15.94 -0.40
N GLY A 131 -12.12 -16.40 -1.63
CA GLY A 131 -12.73 -17.62 -2.18
C GLY A 131 -14.20 -17.49 -2.56
N GLU A 132 -14.83 -16.33 -2.31
CA GLU A 132 -16.19 -16.04 -2.78
C GLU A 132 -16.15 -15.73 -4.28
N ILE A 133 -16.90 -16.48 -5.06
CA ILE A 133 -17.07 -16.22 -6.50
C ILE A 133 -18.34 -15.38 -6.69
N VAL A 134 -18.18 -14.16 -7.17
CA VAL A 134 -19.27 -13.21 -7.39
C VAL A 134 -19.57 -13.12 -8.87
N GLN A 135 -20.77 -13.53 -9.28
CA GLN A 135 -21.24 -13.34 -10.65
C GLN A 135 -21.57 -11.88 -10.89
N VAL A 136 -20.89 -11.22 -11.82
CA VAL A 136 -21.08 -9.79 -12.14
C VAL A 136 -21.85 -9.58 -13.43
N SER A 137 -21.90 -10.58 -14.31
CA SER A 137 -22.76 -10.66 -15.49
C SER A 137 -23.02 -12.11 -15.88
N GLU A 138 -23.71 -12.37 -16.98
CA GLU A 138 -23.98 -13.73 -17.45
C GLU A 138 -22.69 -14.53 -17.71
N ASN A 139 -21.65 -13.88 -18.23
CA ASN A 139 -20.42 -14.53 -18.68
C ASN A 139 -19.19 -14.23 -17.79
N LEU A 140 -19.31 -13.31 -16.84
CA LEU A 140 -18.18 -12.85 -16.05
C LEU A 140 -18.44 -13.02 -14.56
N ALA A 141 -17.48 -13.64 -13.87
CA ALA A 141 -17.44 -13.69 -12.41
C ALA A 141 -16.06 -13.25 -11.91
N ILE A 142 -16.02 -12.79 -10.67
CA ILE A 142 -14.80 -12.37 -9.98
C ILE A 142 -14.56 -13.19 -8.74
N GLU A 143 -13.29 -13.39 -8.39
CA GLU A 143 -12.87 -14.06 -7.17
C GLU A 143 -11.65 -13.36 -6.59
N PHE A 144 -11.61 -13.26 -5.26
CA PHE A 144 -10.45 -12.75 -4.53
C PHE A 144 -9.70 -13.92 -3.88
N VAL A 145 -8.46 -14.16 -4.30
CA VAL A 145 -7.60 -15.19 -3.72
C VAL A 145 -6.64 -14.57 -2.74
N GLN A 146 -6.60 -15.10 -1.51
CA GLN A 146 -5.77 -14.56 -0.44
C GLN A 146 -4.28 -14.64 -0.78
N ILE A 147 -3.61 -13.51 -0.66
CA ILE A 147 -2.17 -13.36 -0.79
C ILE A 147 -1.63 -12.40 0.26
N THR A 148 -0.34 -12.47 0.55
CA THR A 148 0.30 -11.52 1.47
C THR A 148 0.96 -10.37 0.71
N HIS A 149 0.90 -9.19 1.32
CA HIS A 149 1.58 -7.97 0.90
C HIS A 149 1.87 -7.10 2.14
N SER A 150 2.34 -5.87 1.97
CA SER A 150 2.59 -4.94 3.08
C SER A 150 1.32 -4.37 3.72
N ILE A 151 0.17 -4.45 3.08
CA ILE A 151 -1.14 -4.02 3.56
C ILE A 151 -2.07 -5.23 3.75
N PRO A 152 -2.91 -5.27 4.80
CA PRO A 152 -3.83 -6.38 5.02
C PRO A 152 -4.88 -6.51 3.93
N HIS A 153 -5.43 -7.72 3.84
CA HIS A 153 -6.51 -8.04 2.91
C HIS A 153 -6.14 -7.80 1.43
N SER A 154 -4.86 -7.95 1.09
CA SER A 154 -4.41 -7.97 -0.31
C SER A 154 -4.87 -9.26 -1.01
N SER A 155 -5.19 -9.16 -2.28
CA SER A 155 -5.71 -10.27 -3.05
C SER A 155 -5.15 -10.35 -4.47
N ILE A 156 -4.96 -11.57 -4.95
CA ILE A 156 -4.92 -11.84 -6.38
C ILE A 156 -6.37 -11.84 -6.87
N VAL A 157 -6.65 -11.04 -7.88
CA VAL A 157 -7.98 -10.96 -8.50
C VAL A 157 -8.06 -11.94 -9.66
N VAL A 158 -9.07 -12.80 -9.67
CA VAL A 158 -9.35 -13.73 -10.76
C VAL A 158 -10.65 -13.32 -11.45
N VAL A 159 -10.57 -13.11 -12.75
CA VAL A 159 -11.75 -12.91 -13.60
C VAL A 159 -12.02 -14.21 -14.34
N HIS A 160 -13.11 -14.86 -14.00
CA HIS A 160 -13.57 -16.09 -14.66
C HIS A 160 -14.37 -15.74 -15.91
N THR A 161 -14.01 -16.37 -17.03
CA THR A 161 -14.70 -16.26 -18.30
C THR A 161 -14.98 -17.65 -18.87
N PRO A 162 -15.91 -17.83 -19.82
CA PRO A 162 -16.12 -19.11 -20.49
C PRO A 162 -14.89 -19.68 -21.22
N GLU A 163 -13.92 -18.82 -21.58
CA GLU A 163 -12.69 -19.24 -22.25
C GLU A 163 -11.55 -19.60 -21.28
N GLY A 164 -11.71 -19.36 -19.97
CA GLY A 164 -10.74 -19.57 -18.92
C GLY A 164 -10.50 -18.32 -18.08
N ALA A 165 -9.61 -18.40 -17.10
CA ALA A 165 -9.37 -17.35 -16.14
C ALA A 165 -8.36 -16.30 -16.64
N VAL A 166 -8.58 -15.02 -16.29
CA VAL A 166 -7.57 -13.96 -16.29
C VAL A 166 -7.19 -13.67 -14.85
N VAL A 167 -5.92 -13.82 -14.52
CA VAL A 167 -5.41 -13.65 -13.16
C VAL A 167 -4.58 -12.38 -13.07
N TYR A 168 -5.03 -11.44 -12.23
CA TYR A 168 -4.31 -10.19 -11.93
C TYR A 168 -3.64 -10.32 -10.57
N ALA A 169 -2.31 -10.34 -10.57
CA ALA A 169 -1.46 -10.55 -9.42
C ALA A 169 -0.50 -9.34 -9.27
N CYS A 170 -1.06 -8.14 -9.02
CA CYS A 170 -0.29 -6.97 -8.69
C CYS A 170 -0.20 -6.81 -7.18
N ASP A 171 1.03 -6.58 -6.73
CA ASP A 171 1.47 -6.40 -5.36
C ASP A 171 1.23 -7.63 -4.47
N TYR A 172 2.17 -8.54 -4.51
CA TYR A 172 2.12 -9.75 -3.70
C TYR A 172 3.50 -10.21 -3.26
N LYS A 173 3.53 -11.03 -2.21
CA LYS A 173 4.66 -11.90 -1.87
C LYS A 173 4.15 -13.22 -1.27
N PHE A 174 4.98 -14.27 -1.33
CA PHE A 174 4.67 -15.55 -0.69
C PHE A 174 5.27 -15.60 0.73
N ASP A 175 4.57 -14.99 1.70
CA ASP A 175 4.99 -14.93 3.10
C ASP A 175 4.11 -15.83 3.99
N ASN A 176 4.70 -16.91 4.49
CA ASN A 176 4.02 -17.87 5.38
C ASN A 176 4.11 -17.49 6.87
N HIS A 177 4.88 -16.46 7.20
CA HIS A 177 5.14 -16.00 8.57
C HIS A 177 4.77 -14.54 8.77
N ASN A 178 3.67 -14.11 8.11
CA ASN A 178 3.12 -12.78 8.31
C ASN A 178 2.61 -12.62 9.75
N PRO A 179 3.04 -11.57 10.48
CA PRO A 179 2.63 -11.31 11.87
C PRO A 179 1.11 -11.16 12.08
N LEU A 180 0.38 -10.78 11.05
CA LEU A 180 -1.09 -10.68 11.09
C LEU A 180 -1.80 -12.04 10.94
N GLY A 181 -1.05 -13.13 10.71
CA GLY A 181 -1.57 -14.47 10.54
C GLY A 181 -2.11 -14.80 9.15
N GLU A 182 -2.10 -13.84 8.23
CA GLU A 182 -2.48 -14.07 6.83
C GLU A 182 -1.44 -14.96 6.13
N LYS A 183 -1.91 -15.87 5.27
CA LYS A 183 -1.07 -16.75 4.46
C LYS A 183 -1.59 -16.80 3.03
N PRO A 184 -0.69 -16.98 2.04
CA PRO A 184 -1.10 -17.22 0.66
C PRO A 184 -1.97 -18.48 0.54
N ASP A 185 -3.04 -18.41 -0.23
CA ASP A 185 -3.85 -19.60 -0.55
C ASP A 185 -3.25 -20.37 -1.74
N TYR A 186 -2.20 -21.12 -1.45
CA TYR A 186 -1.51 -21.96 -2.43
C TYR A 186 -2.43 -23.01 -3.07
N LYS A 187 -3.38 -23.53 -2.29
CA LYS A 187 -4.31 -24.55 -2.77
C LYS A 187 -5.20 -23.98 -3.85
N ARG A 188 -5.84 -22.82 -3.58
CA ARG A 188 -6.73 -22.21 -4.56
C ARG A 188 -5.98 -21.73 -5.81
N LEU A 189 -4.79 -21.15 -5.66
CA LEU A 189 -3.94 -20.80 -6.80
C LEU A 189 -3.61 -21.99 -7.70
N LYS A 190 -3.30 -23.16 -7.11
CA LYS A 190 -3.05 -24.38 -7.86
C LYS A 190 -4.30 -24.91 -8.57
N GLU A 191 -5.47 -24.84 -7.91
CA GLU A 191 -6.76 -25.23 -8.51
C GLU A 191 -7.08 -24.36 -9.72
N ILE A 192 -6.94 -23.03 -9.61
CA ILE A 192 -7.11 -22.08 -10.72
C ILE A 192 -6.17 -22.41 -11.89
N GLY A 193 -4.91 -22.75 -11.59
CA GLY A 193 -3.97 -23.21 -12.61
C GLY A 193 -4.41 -24.47 -13.33
N GLN A 194 -5.08 -25.41 -12.63
CA GLN A 194 -5.65 -26.64 -13.21
C GLN A 194 -6.94 -26.39 -14.00
N GLU A 195 -7.75 -25.42 -13.58
CA GLU A 195 -8.95 -24.97 -14.28
C GLU A 195 -8.63 -24.27 -15.61
N GLY A 196 -7.45 -23.67 -15.74
CA GLY A 196 -6.92 -23.04 -16.94
C GLY A 196 -6.84 -21.51 -16.86
N VAL A 197 -5.60 -20.99 -16.94
CA VAL A 197 -5.31 -19.56 -16.93
C VAL A 197 -4.94 -19.09 -18.33
N LYS A 198 -5.78 -18.26 -18.94
CA LYS A 198 -5.55 -17.67 -20.26
C LYS A 198 -4.51 -16.57 -20.24
N VAL A 199 -4.57 -15.71 -19.19
CA VAL A 199 -3.64 -14.59 -19.04
C VAL A 199 -3.30 -14.42 -17.57
N LEU A 200 -2.02 -14.32 -17.27
CA LEU A 200 -1.50 -13.86 -15.99
C LEU A 200 -0.96 -12.44 -16.15
N ILE A 201 -1.37 -11.53 -15.27
CA ILE A 201 -0.89 -10.15 -15.19
C ILE A 201 -0.19 -9.98 -13.84
N PRO A 202 1.12 -10.31 -13.74
CA PRO A 202 1.89 -10.17 -12.51
C PRO A 202 2.54 -8.80 -12.40
N GLU A 203 2.82 -8.35 -11.15
CA GLU A 203 3.77 -7.25 -10.94
C GLU A 203 5.17 -7.62 -11.44
N SER A 204 6.03 -6.60 -11.63
CA SER A 204 7.42 -6.80 -12.05
C SER A 204 8.42 -5.89 -11.33
N THR A 205 8.02 -5.22 -10.26
CA THR A 205 8.84 -4.23 -9.51
C THR A 205 10.22 -4.74 -9.11
N ARG A 206 10.35 -6.02 -8.74
CA ARG A 206 11.61 -6.62 -8.25
C ARG A 206 12.05 -7.86 -9.04
N VAL A 207 11.60 -8.01 -10.26
CA VAL A 207 11.92 -9.18 -11.10
C VAL A 207 13.44 -9.32 -11.37
N ALA A 208 14.19 -8.22 -11.32
CA ALA A 208 15.65 -8.24 -11.47
C ALA A 208 16.39 -8.89 -10.28
N GLU A 209 15.78 -8.95 -9.10
CA GLU A 209 16.40 -9.52 -7.90
C GLU A 209 16.29 -11.05 -7.92
N ALA A 210 17.45 -11.72 -8.07
CA ALA A 210 17.55 -13.18 -8.20
C ALA A 210 17.39 -13.94 -6.87
N THR A 211 16.47 -13.50 -6.01
CA THR A 211 16.21 -14.08 -4.70
C THR A 211 14.72 -14.37 -4.52
N LYS A 212 14.36 -14.99 -3.40
CA LYS A 212 13.00 -14.99 -2.86
C LYS A 212 12.85 -13.81 -1.91
N THR A 213 11.71 -13.13 -1.91
CA THR A 213 11.44 -12.05 -0.96
C THR A 213 11.42 -12.60 0.48
N PRO A 214 12.21 -12.01 1.41
CA PRO A 214 12.21 -12.44 2.79
C PRO A 214 10.84 -12.23 3.47
N SER A 215 10.57 -13.06 4.48
CA SER A 215 9.36 -12.92 5.31
C SER A 215 9.39 -11.63 6.15
N GLU A 216 8.22 -11.09 6.47
CA GLU A 216 8.06 -10.00 7.43
C GLU A 216 8.64 -10.36 8.80
N ALA A 217 8.56 -11.61 9.21
CA ALA A 217 9.20 -12.11 10.42
C ALA A 217 10.73 -11.85 10.46
N SER A 218 11.40 -11.81 9.30
CA SER A 218 12.82 -11.46 9.24
C SER A 218 13.05 -9.98 9.57
N ALA A 219 12.16 -9.10 9.15
CA ALA A 219 12.25 -7.69 9.51
C ALA A 219 11.94 -7.46 11.00
N LYS A 220 11.03 -8.24 11.58
CA LYS A 220 10.77 -8.24 13.02
C LYS A 220 12.03 -8.58 13.79
N LEU A 221 12.73 -9.66 13.43
CA LEU A 221 13.97 -10.05 14.08
C LEU A 221 15.06 -8.96 13.99
N LEU A 222 15.23 -8.34 12.83
CA LEU A 222 16.17 -7.22 12.66
C LEU A 222 15.82 -6.02 13.55
N LEU A 223 14.54 -5.71 13.70
CA LEU A 223 14.07 -4.63 14.57
C LEU A 223 14.26 -5.00 16.05
N GLU A 224 13.93 -6.21 16.46
CA GLU A 224 14.13 -6.69 17.83
C GLU A 224 15.61 -6.68 18.20
N ASP A 225 16.49 -7.21 17.34
CA ASP A 225 17.94 -7.20 17.55
C ASP A 225 18.46 -5.77 17.76
N PHE A 226 17.97 -4.82 16.97
CA PHE A 226 18.34 -3.43 17.12
C PHE A 226 17.77 -2.78 18.39
N PHE A 227 16.46 -2.90 18.64
CA PHE A 227 15.80 -2.19 19.73
C PHE A 227 16.14 -2.77 21.12
N TYR A 228 16.45 -4.07 21.22
CA TYR A 228 16.84 -4.71 22.48
C TYR A 228 18.34 -4.65 22.74
N TYR A 229 19.10 -4.01 21.82
CA TYR A 229 20.53 -3.81 22.02
C TYR A 229 20.78 -2.92 23.22
N GLU A 230 21.79 -3.28 24.02
CA GLU A 230 22.21 -2.54 25.22
C GLU A 230 22.57 -1.07 24.88
N GLY A 231 22.11 -0.13 25.73
CA GLY A 231 22.33 1.29 25.55
C GLY A 231 21.23 2.02 24.77
N MET A 232 20.09 1.37 24.48
CA MET A 232 18.91 2.03 23.91
C MET A 232 17.93 2.54 24.99
N GLU A 233 18.12 2.17 26.26
CA GLU A 233 17.19 2.43 27.37
C GLU A 233 16.94 3.91 27.61
N GLU A 234 17.98 4.74 27.54
CA GLU A 234 17.92 6.18 27.80
C GLU A 234 17.73 7.02 26.51
N LYS A 235 17.73 6.39 25.32
CA LYS A 235 17.63 7.11 24.04
C LYS A 235 16.20 7.44 23.66
N GLY A 236 16.03 8.59 23.01
CA GLY A 236 14.82 8.89 22.26
C GLY A 236 14.76 8.00 21.00
N LEU A 237 13.73 7.17 20.91
CA LEU A 237 13.56 6.23 19.79
C LEU A 237 12.44 6.69 18.86
N ILE A 238 12.80 6.89 17.61
CA ILE A 238 11.89 7.35 16.55
C ILE A 238 12.00 6.39 15.37
N THR A 239 10.87 5.79 14.98
CA THR A 239 10.82 4.89 13.83
C THR A 239 9.91 5.46 12.75
N THR A 240 10.30 5.28 11.51
CA THR A 240 9.46 5.65 10.35
C THR A 240 9.30 4.47 9.42
N THR A 241 8.06 4.28 8.94
CA THR A 241 7.66 3.22 8.01
C THR A 241 6.47 3.67 7.17
N PHE A 242 6.05 2.85 6.18
CA PHE A 242 4.81 3.08 5.45
C PHE A 242 3.61 3.02 6.40
N ALA A 243 2.75 4.03 6.35
CA ALA A 243 1.57 4.11 7.23
C ALA A 243 0.54 3.00 6.96
N SER A 244 0.56 2.42 5.77
CA SER A 244 -0.27 1.29 5.35
C SER A 244 0.27 -0.07 5.80
N HIS A 245 1.54 -0.14 6.24
CA HIS A 245 2.20 -1.40 6.58
C HIS A 245 1.79 -1.89 7.99
N ILE A 246 0.55 -2.38 8.10
CA ILE A 246 -0.08 -2.73 9.39
C ILE A 246 0.69 -3.83 10.13
N ALA A 247 1.25 -4.80 9.43
CA ALA A 247 2.10 -5.84 10.03
C ALA A 247 3.29 -5.22 10.77
N ARG A 248 4.04 -4.33 10.12
CA ARG A 248 5.17 -3.62 10.70
C ARG A 248 4.76 -2.74 11.88
N LEU A 249 3.60 -2.07 11.79
CA LEU A 249 3.08 -1.25 12.88
C LEU A 249 2.72 -2.12 14.09
N GLN A 250 2.16 -3.31 13.88
CA GLN A 250 1.90 -4.28 14.96
C GLN A 250 3.21 -4.72 15.64
N GLU A 251 4.24 -5.05 14.87
CA GLU A 251 5.56 -5.43 15.39
C GLU A 251 6.20 -4.31 16.22
N LEU A 252 6.19 -3.08 15.72
CA LEU A 252 6.74 -1.93 16.43
C LEU A 252 6.00 -1.64 17.75
N ILE A 253 4.68 -1.84 17.78
CA ILE A 253 3.88 -1.73 19.01
C ILE A 253 4.28 -2.83 20.00
N GLU A 254 4.46 -4.07 19.55
CA GLU A 254 4.90 -5.18 20.39
C GLU A 254 6.31 -4.94 20.95
N ILE A 255 7.24 -4.50 20.11
CA ILE A 255 8.61 -4.14 20.53
C ILE A 255 8.58 -3.04 21.59
N ALA A 256 7.82 -1.96 21.37
CA ALA A 256 7.68 -0.89 22.35
C ALA A 256 7.16 -1.42 23.70
N ASN A 257 6.11 -2.23 23.69
CA ASN A 257 5.56 -2.84 24.90
C ASN A 257 6.58 -3.72 25.64
N ASN A 258 7.35 -4.52 24.91
CA ASN A 258 8.38 -5.39 25.49
C ASN A 258 9.53 -4.59 26.12
N MET A 259 9.82 -3.39 25.57
CA MET A 259 10.78 -2.43 26.15
C MET A 259 10.20 -1.63 27.32
N GLY A 260 8.94 -1.82 27.71
CA GLY A 260 8.26 -1.00 28.70
C GLY A 260 7.94 0.42 28.23
N ARG A 261 7.96 0.69 26.91
CA ARG A 261 7.70 2.00 26.31
C ARG A 261 6.28 2.06 25.74
N GLN A 262 5.68 3.25 25.75
CA GLN A 262 4.45 3.48 25.02
C GLN A 262 4.73 3.78 23.54
N ALA A 263 4.10 3.02 22.63
CA ALA A 263 4.14 3.33 21.20
C ALA A 263 3.23 4.54 20.90
N VAL A 264 3.79 5.58 20.27
CA VAL A 264 3.04 6.78 19.87
C VAL A 264 3.10 6.95 18.35
N LEU A 265 1.98 6.69 17.69
CA LEU A 265 1.83 6.81 16.24
C LEU A 265 1.42 8.25 15.89
N VAL A 266 2.29 8.99 15.21
CA VAL A 266 2.09 10.41 14.93
C VAL A 266 1.93 10.65 13.43
N GLY A 267 0.75 11.07 13.01
CA GLY A 267 0.45 11.40 11.63
C GLY A 267 -0.97 11.03 11.21
N ARG A 268 -1.51 11.77 10.25
CA ARG A 268 -2.89 11.57 9.76
C ARG A 268 -3.08 10.21 9.11
N SER A 269 -2.16 9.80 8.24
CA SER A 269 -2.20 8.51 7.56
C SER A 269 -2.04 7.35 8.52
N LEU A 270 -1.10 7.40 9.47
CA LEU A 270 -0.95 6.37 10.51
C LEU A 270 -2.27 6.17 11.28
N ALA A 271 -2.89 7.26 11.74
CA ALA A 271 -4.16 7.19 12.47
C ALA A 271 -5.33 6.69 11.59
N LYS A 272 -5.33 7.01 10.27
CA LYS A 272 -6.34 6.51 9.32
C LYS A 272 -6.23 5.00 9.13
N TYR A 273 -5.05 4.53 8.72
CA TYR A 273 -4.83 3.11 8.42
C TYR A 273 -4.99 2.21 9.66
N THR A 274 -4.39 2.59 10.79
CA THR A 274 -4.52 1.82 12.05
C THR A 274 -5.93 1.89 12.62
N GLY A 275 -6.64 2.99 12.45
CA GLY A 275 -8.04 3.14 12.88
C GLY A 275 -8.96 2.16 12.15
N ILE A 276 -8.82 2.00 10.83
CA ILE A 276 -9.57 1.03 10.03
C ILE A 276 -9.15 -0.40 10.38
N ALA A 277 -7.84 -0.66 10.51
CA ALA A 277 -7.34 -1.97 10.90
C ALA A 277 -7.87 -2.40 12.29
N LYS A 278 -7.92 -1.48 13.25
CA LYS A 278 -8.50 -1.72 14.58
C LYS A 278 -9.99 -2.06 14.51
N GLN A 279 -10.77 -1.36 13.68
CA GLN A 279 -12.21 -1.63 13.50
C GLN A 279 -12.47 -3.04 12.95
N LEU A 280 -11.56 -3.57 12.17
CA LEU A 280 -11.63 -4.92 11.58
C LEU A 280 -10.91 -5.99 12.44
N GLY A 281 -10.34 -5.62 13.59
CA GLY A 281 -9.60 -6.55 14.45
C GLY A 281 -8.23 -6.97 13.92
N LEU A 282 -7.69 -6.27 12.90
CA LEU A 282 -6.43 -6.62 12.22
C LEU A 282 -5.17 -6.12 12.95
N ILE A 283 -5.31 -5.23 13.94
CA ILE A 283 -4.21 -4.69 14.75
C ILE A 283 -4.61 -4.57 16.20
N LYS A 284 -3.69 -4.89 17.11
CA LYS A 284 -3.83 -4.72 18.54
C LYS A 284 -3.16 -3.42 18.99
N MET A 285 -3.94 -2.45 19.46
CA MET A 285 -3.44 -1.13 19.89
C MET A 285 -3.19 -1.05 21.41
N LYS A 286 -3.02 -2.18 22.11
CA LYS A 286 -2.69 -2.19 23.54
C LYS A 286 -1.29 -1.57 23.73
N GLY A 287 -1.17 -0.62 24.67
CA GLY A 287 0.09 0.11 24.90
C GLY A 287 0.45 1.13 23.79
N ALA A 288 -0.46 1.40 22.87
CA ALA A 288 -0.24 2.33 21.78
C ALA A 288 -1.29 3.44 21.72
N LYS A 289 -0.85 4.63 21.25
CA LYS A 289 -1.69 5.82 21.05
C LYS A 289 -1.47 6.36 19.64
N ALA A 290 -2.52 6.62 18.87
CA ALA A 290 -2.45 7.29 17.59
C ALA A 290 -2.94 8.75 17.68
N VAL A 291 -2.17 9.70 17.18
CA VAL A 291 -2.48 11.13 17.21
C VAL A 291 -2.45 11.73 15.79
N ARG A 292 -3.48 12.55 15.45
CA ARG A 292 -3.67 13.09 14.10
C ARG A 292 -3.93 14.59 14.02
N SER A 293 -4.60 15.16 15.02
CA SER A 293 -4.90 16.60 14.99
C SER A 293 -3.67 17.43 15.36
N PRO A 294 -3.44 18.60 14.75
CA PRO A 294 -2.25 19.42 15.02
C PRO A 294 -2.04 19.70 16.51
N ASN A 295 -3.09 20.07 17.24
CA ASN A 295 -3.01 20.35 18.66
C ASN A 295 -2.63 19.10 19.49
N ALA A 296 -3.22 17.93 19.17
CA ALA A 296 -2.89 16.68 19.86
C ALA A 296 -1.45 16.24 19.56
N VAL A 297 -0.98 16.39 18.32
CA VAL A 297 0.41 16.12 17.93
C VAL A 297 1.36 17.00 18.73
N GLN A 298 1.14 18.32 18.76
CA GLN A 298 1.99 19.25 19.47
C GLN A 298 2.05 18.98 20.98
N LYS A 299 0.86 18.72 21.59
CA LYS A 299 0.77 18.37 23.00
C LYS A 299 1.54 17.08 23.30
N THR A 300 1.28 16.02 22.52
CA THR A 300 1.92 14.71 22.73
C THR A 300 3.43 14.77 22.55
N LEU A 301 3.93 15.48 21.53
CA LEU A 301 5.35 15.60 21.31
C LEU A 301 6.07 16.40 22.41
N ARG A 302 5.40 17.39 23.04
CA ARG A 302 5.91 18.05 24.25
C ARG A 302 5.99 17.09 25.44
N GLU A 303 4.97 16.25 25.64
CA GLU A 303 4.99 15.21 26.68
C GLU A 303 6.17 14.25 26.47
N VAL A 304 6.33 13.76 25.23
CA VAL A 304 7.44 12.86 24.83
C VAL A 304 8.80 13.52 25.06
N SER A 305 8.98 14.80 24.73
CA SER A 305 10.27 15.49 24.88
C SER A 305 10.76 15.58 26.33
N GLN A 306 9.87 15.45 27.33
CA GLN A 306 10.19 15.49 28.75
C GLN A 306 10.60 14.13 29.33
N ALA A 307 10.28 13.03 28.64
CA ALA A 307 10.55 11.67 29.11
C ALA A 307 10.72 10.72 27.89
N ARG A 308 11.73 11.02 27.05
CA ARG A 308 11.95 10.34 25.74
C ARG A 308 12.08 8.83 25.86
N GLU A 309 12.70 8.39 26.95
CA GLU A 309 12.94 6.98 27.30
C GLU A 309 11.65 6.16 27.51
N ASN A 310 10.53 6.81 27.78
CA ASN A 310 9.25 6.15 28.03
C ASN A 310 8.44 5.89 26.75
N TYR A 311 8.95 6.35 25.59
CA TYR A 311 8.18 6.30 24.34
C TYR A 311 8.99 5.71 23.18
N LEU A 312 8.26 5.05 22.26
CA LEU A 312 8.70 4.78 20.89
C LEU A 312 7.81 5.60 19.96
N LEU A 313 8.37 6.63 19.33
CA LEU A 313 7.66 7.40 18.32
C LEU A 313 7.65 6.67 17.00
N ILE A 314 6.46 6.46 16.42
CA ILE A 314 6.28 5.92 15.08
C ILE A 314 5.70 7.06 14.22
N VAL A 315 6.47 7.55 13.23
CA VAL A 315 6.15 8.79 12.52
C VAL A 315 6.08 8.60 11.01
N THR A 316 5.32 9.47 10.33
CA THR A 316 5.33 9.56 8.87
C THR A 316 6.55 10.33 8.36
N GLY A 317 6.93 10.16 7.09
CA GLY A 317 7.99 10.95 6.45
C GLY A 317 9.22 10.14 6.07
N HIS A 318 9.08 8.83 5.87
CA HIS A 318 10.21 7.96 5.49
C HIS A 318 10.78 8.26 4.10
N GLN A 319 10.02 8.88 3.20
CA GLN A 319 10.51 9.34 1.88
C GLN A 319 11.08 10.77 1.92
N GLY A 320 10.97 11.47 3.05
CA GLY A 320 11.34 12.88 3.14
C GLY A 320 10.26 13.83 2.62
N GLU A 321 9.02 13.35 2.57
CA GLU A 321 7.89 14.11 2.03
C GLU A 321 7.73 15.46 2.75
N PRO A 322 7.55 16.57 2.01
CA PRO A 322 7.28 17.87 2.61
C PRO A 322 6.04 17.84 3.53
N GLY A 323 6.14 18.47 4.68
CA GLY A 323 5.05 18.51 5.66
C GLY A 323 4.81 17.22 6.47
N ALA A 324 5.50 16.12 6.17
CA ALA A 324 5.47 14.90 6.99
C ALA A 324 6.12 15.12 8.35
N VAL A 325 5.71 14.30 9.35
CA VAL A 325 6.11 14.53 10.75
C VAL A 325 7.63 14.51 10.92
N LEU A 326 8.33 13.50 10.38
CA LEU A 326 9.80 13.40 10.52
C LEU A 326 10.51 14.56 9.82
N THR A 327 10.06 14.99 8.65
CA THR A 327 10.61 16.14 7.93
C THR A 327 10.46 17.42 8.73
N ARG A 328 9.30 17.63 9.35
CA ARG A 328 9.06 18.79 10.23
C ARG A 328 9.88 18.72 11.52
N MET A 329 10.09 17.52 12.09
CA MET A 329 11.02 17.34 13.22
C MET A 329 12.46 17.70 12.80
N ALA A 330 12.91 17.23 11.65
CA ALA A 330 14.23 17.56 11.11
C ALA A 330 14.40 19.06 10.83
N ASN A 331 13.31 19.77 10.51
CA ASN A 331 13.31 21.24 10.39
C ASN A 331 13.27 21.98 11.75
N GLY A 332 13.05 21.28 12.88
CA GLY A 332 12.92 21.89 14.21
C GLY A 332 11.54 22.49 14.52
N GLU A 333 10.51 22.08 13.77
CA GLU A 333 9.17 22.67 13.88
C GLU A 333 8.28 22.02 14.98
N LEU A 334 8.41 20.72 15.22
CA LEU A 334 7.50 19.95 16.06
C LEU A 334 8.14 19.37 17.32
N TYR A 335 9.41 19.04 17.25
CA TYR A 335 10.13 18.29 18.26
C TYR A 335 11.62 18.63 18.11
N ASP A 336 12.30 18.87 19.22
CA ASP A 336 13.74 19.16 19.21
C ASP A 336 14.54 17.86 19.12
N ILE A 337 14.61 17.33 17.87
CA ILE A 337 15.34 16.12 17.56
C ILE A 337 16.85 16.40 17.54
N GLY A 338 17.65 15.53 18.15
CA GLY A 338 19.09 15.76 18.28
C GLY A 338 19.92 14.52 18.61
N LYS A 339 21.11 14.74 19.18
CA LYS A 339 22.13 13.70 19.47
C LYS A 339 21.66 12.55 20.39
N ASP A 340 20.65 12.83 21.22
CA ASP A 340 20.08 11.85 22.14
C ASP A 340 18.96 11.03 21.52
N ASP A 341 18.64 11.30 20.24
CA ASP A 341 17.63 10.58 19.50
C ASP A 341 18.26 9.63 18.45
N THR A 342 17.61 8.50 18.27
CA THR A 342 17.92 7.56 17.18
C THR A 342 16.72 7.43 16.27
N VAL A 343 16.92 7.65 14.97
CA VAL A 343 15.90 7.47 13.93
C VAL A 343 16.12 6.16 13.19
N VAL A 344 15.14 5.28 13.25
CA VAL A 344 15.13 4.00 12.56
C VAL A 344 14.24 4.08 11.32
N PHE A 345 14.83 3.85 10.15
CA PHE A 345 14.10 3.75 8.90
C PHE A 345 13.73 2.29 8.62
N SER A 346 12.50 1.94 8.92
CA SER A 346 11.94 0.62 8.65
C SER A 346 11.11 0.60 7.37
N ALA A 347 11.62 1.27 6.35
CA ALA A 347 11.04 1.34 5.00
C ALA A 347 12.14 1.65 3.98
N GLY A 348 12.06 1.03 2.82
CA GLY A 348 12.90 1.35 1.67
C GLY A 348 12.53 2.69 1.03
N VAL A 349 13.44 3.26 0.25
CA VAL A 349 13.15 4.40 -0.62
C VAL A 349 12.46 3.89 -1.88
N ILE A 350 11.33 4.48 -2.23
CA ILE A 350 10.70 4.20 -3.53
C ILE A 350 11.65 4.71 -4.62
N PRO A 351 12.05 3.87 -5.59
CA PRO A 351 13.14 4.17 -6.52
C PRO A 351 12.70 5.13 -7.64
N ASN A 352 12.27 6.34 -7.27
CA ASN A 352 12.10 7.43 -8.21
C ASN A 352 12.97 8.64 -7.83
N PRO A 353 13.38 9.48 -8.79
CA PRO A 353 14.30 10.59 -8.54
C PRO A 353 13.84 11.57 -7.46
N LEU A 354 12.54 11.85 -7.39
CA LEU A 354 11.98 12.78 -6.38
C LEU A 354 12.13 12.22 -4.96
N ASN A 355 11.72 10.99 -4.73
CA ASN A 355 11.81 10.35 -3.41
C ASN A 355 13.26 10.18 -2.96
N ILE A 356 14.16 9.83 -3.89
CA ILE A 356 15.61 9.73 -3.60
C ILE A 356 16.16 11.08 -3.14
N ALA A 357 15.84 12.17 -3.85
CA ALA A 357 16.28 13.52 -3.52
C ALA A 357 15.72 14.01 -2.17
N GLN A 358 14.42 13.84 -1.95
CA GLN A 358 13.75 14.23 -0.71
C GLN A 358 14.27 13.44 0.49
N ARG A 359 14.47 12.14 0.36
CA ARG A 359 15.05 11.30 1.41
C ARG A 359 16.48 11.72 1.73
N TYR A 360 17.32 11.99 0.73
CA TYR A 360 18.68 12.48 0.93
C TYR A 360 18.70 13.80 1.69
N ALA A 361 17.83 14.75 1.32
CA ALA A 361 17.69 16.04 1.99
C ALA A 361 17.26 15.87 3.47
N LEU A 362 16.29 14.99 3.76
CA LEU A 362 15.87 14.65 5.12
C LEU A 362 17.04 14.09 5.94
N GLU A 363 17.76 13.09 5.41
CA GLU A 363 18.87 12.47 6.10
C GLU A 363 19.99 13.48 6.39
N THR A 364 20.26 14.42 5.46
CA THR A 364 21.25 15.48 5.66
C THR A 364 20.83 16.39 6.83
N LYS A 365 19.57 16.80 6.91
CA LYS A 365 19.06 17.61 8.02
C LYS A 365 19.17 16.87 9.36
N LEU A 366 18.87 15.58 9.41
CA LEU A 366 19.00 14.77 10.62
C LEU A 366 20.49 14.67 11.06
N ARG A 367 21.43 14.46 10.11
CA ARG A 367 22.88 14.46 10.42
C ARG A 367 23.34 15.80 10.99
N MET A 368 22.88 16.91 10.42
CA MET A 368 23.23 18.25 10.92
C MET A 368 22.77 18.49 12.36
N ARG A 369 21.75 17.78 12.82
CA ARG A 369 21.26 17.80 14.21
C ARG A 369 21.95 16.77 15.12
N GLY A 370 22.90 16.00 14.60
CA GLY A 370 23.61 14.97 15.34
C GLY A 370 22.81 13.68 15.61
N VAL A 371 21.70 13.49 14.92
CA VAL A 371 20.83 12.31 15.09
C VAL A 371 21.52 11.05 14.59
N ARG A 372 21.50 9.98 15.39
CA ARG A 372 21.89 8.64 14.95
C ARG A 372 20.82 8.09 14.02
N MET A 373 21.22 7.62 12.85
CA MET A 373 20.28 7.01 11.88
C MET A 373 20.64 5.55 11.66
N VAL A 374 19.61 4.70 11.66
CA VAL A 374 19.69 3.28 11.33
C VAL A 374 18.77 3.01 10.15
N LYS A 375 19.28 2.28 9.16
CA LYS A 375 18.60 1.99 7.90
C LYS A 375 18.59 0.50 7.65
N ASP A 376 17.88 0.10 6.62
CA ASP A 376 17.85 -1.27 6.10
C ASP A 376 17.22 -2.32 7.06
N LEU A 377 16.50 -1.87 8.09
CA LEU A 377 15.66 -2.72 8.93
C LEU A 377 14.28 -2.92 8.29
N HIS A 378 14.29 -3.47 7.09
CA HIS A 378 13.11 -3.56 6.22
C HIS A 378 13.19 -4.78 5.31
N VAL A 379 12.02 -5.34 4.99
CA VAL A 379 11.82 -6.29 3.89
C VAL A 379 10.71 -5.75 2.98
N SER A 380 10.80 -6.05 1.68
CA SER A 380 9.81 -5.62 0.70
C SER A 380 8.47 -6.33 0.86
N GLY A 381 7.39 -5.65 0.48
CA GLY A 381 6.07 -6.26 0.30
C GLY A 381 5.87 -6.91 -1.09
N HIS A 382 6.80 -6.68 -2.02
CA HIS A 382 6.73 -7.14 -3.41
C HIS A 382 7.54 -8.40 -3.66
N SER A 383 7.12 -9.16 -4.66
CA SER A 383 7.76 -10.39 -5.10
C SER A 383 9.08 -10.15 -5.81
N SER A 384 10.09 -10.96 -5.48
CA SER A 384 11.34 -11.09 -6.24
C SER A 384 11.24 -12.23 -7.26
N ARG A 385 12.29 -12.44 -8.07
CA ARG A 385 12.28 -13.38 -9.20
C ARG A 385 11.80 -14.79 -8.87
N GLU A 386 12.21 -15.35 -7.72
CA GLU A 386 11.83 -16.72 -7.37
C GLU A 386 10.36 -16.83 -6.95
N ASP A 387 9.78 -15.75 -6.40
CA ASP A 387 8.35 -15.71 -6.10
C ASP A 387 7.54 -15.66 -7.42
N HIS A 388 7.99 -14.88 -8.42
CA HIS A 388 7.37 -14.87 -9.75
C HIS A 388 7.44 -16.23 -10.43
N ARG A 389 8.59 -16.90 -10.42
CA ARG A 389 8.72 -18.26 -10.94
C ARG A 389 7.77 -19.24 -10.28
N TYR A 390 7.61 -19.09 -8.97
CA TYR A 390 6.70 -19.95 -8.22
C TYR A 390 5.23 -19.70 -8.59
N LEU A 391 4.80 -18.44 -8.72
CA LEU A 391 3.45 -18.09 -9.17
C LEU A 391 3.16 -18.62 -10.58
N ILE A 392 4.08 -18.40 -11.51
CA ILE A 392 3.96 -18.90 -12.90
C ILE A 392 3.82 -20.42 -12.92
N LYS A 393 4.61 -21.14 -12.08
CA LYS A 393 4.50 -22.59 -11.96
C LYS A 393 3.18 -23.07 -11.38
N LEU A 394 2.60 -22.34 -10.42
CA LEU A 394 1.30 -22.66 -9.82
C LEU A 394 0.16 -22.48 -10.80
N LEU A 395 0.18 -21.37 -11.54
CA LEU A 395 -0.92 -20.96 -12.42
C LEU A 395 -0.80 -21.51 -13.84
N ASN A 396 0.42 -21.86 -14.30
CA ASN A 396 0.71 -22.35 -15.64
C ASN A 396 -0.03 -21.61 -16.76
N PRO A 397 0.10 -20.27 -16.86
CA PRO A 397 -0.68 -19.44 -17.78
C PRO A 397 -0.30 -19.66 -19.24
N GLU A 398 -1.28 -19.52 -20.16
CA GLU A 398 -1.01 -19.56 -21.60
C GLU A 398 -0.29 -18.27 -22.09
N ASN A 399 -0.60 -17.13 -21.48
CA ASN A 399 -0.03 -15.82 -21.80
C ASN A 399 0.30 -15.05 -20.53
N MET A 400 1.28 -14.13 -20.63
CA MET A 400 1.68 -13.27 -19.52
C MET A 400 1.87 -11.82 -20.01
N ILE A 401 1.35 -10.86 -19.19
CA ILE A 401 1.47 -9.43 -19.43
C ILE A 401 2.01 -8.79 -18.14
N PRO A 402 3.33 -8.51 -18.03
CA PRO A 402 3.88 -7.87 -16.83
C PRO A 402 3.31 -6.47 -16.62
N ALA A 403 3.04 -6.13 -15.36
CA ALA A 403 2.54 -4.83 -14.93
C ALA A 403 3.36 -4.31 -13.74
N HIS A 404 3.07 -3.09 -13.29
CA HIS A 404 3.63 -2.46 -12.09
C HIS A 404 5.16 -2.56 -12.02
N GLY A 405 5.84 -2.10 -13.05
CA GLY A 405 7.30 -2.13 -13.15
C GLY A 405 7.80 -1.33 -14.35
N GLU A 406 9.08 -0.98 -14.30
CA GLU A 406 9.79 -0.31 -15.38
C GLU A 406 10.47 -1.35 -16.29
N PHE A 407 10.92 -0.90 -17.48
CA PHE A 407 11.72 -1.73 -18.40
C PHE A 407 13.07 -2.11 -17.82
#